data_eae2053cdd61316b28bee906ca814775
#
_entry.id   eae2053cdd61316b28bee906ca814775
#
_cell.length_a   1.000
_cell.length_b   1.000
_cell.length_c   1.000
_cell.angle_alpha   90.00
_cell.angle_beta   90.00
_cell.angle_gamma   90.00
#
_symmetry.space_group_name_H-M   'P 1'
#
loop_
_entity.id
_entity.type
_entity.pdbx_description
1 polymer ?
#
loop_
_entity_poly.entity_id
_entity_poly.type
_entity_poly.pdbx_seq_one_letter_code
_entity_poly.pdbx_strand_id
1 'polypeptide(L)'
;DWRRPVPSPDLERHINWRLYKDSSKGLMTELACHQVQIGTWAMHNIPNKVMGHGAITYWKDGRETYDNVSCIYIFDNGVKLNFESIISNKFYGLEEQILGNLGTMELEKGKYYFETVEPASGFLQLINDVENRIFDSLPFAGTSWAPETANSNAGEYILGERPKSDGTSLMMDSFVEAVITNRQPK
;
A
#
# COMPACT_ATOMS: atom_id res chain seq x y z
N ASP A 1 0.94 14.48 -12.91
CA ASP A 1 -0.26 14.94 -13.63
C ASP A 1 -0.54 14.06 -14.84
N TRP A 2 -1.82 13.78 -15.07
CA TRP A 2 -2.26 12.98 -16.22
C TRP A 2 -2.57 13.81 -17.47
N ARG A 3 -2.66 15.12 -17.33
CA ARG A 3 -2.94 16.01 -18.44
C ARG A 3 -1.78 16.04 -19.44
N ARG A 4 -2.12 15.89 -20.70
CA ARG A 4 -1.19 15.98 -21.82
C ARG A 4 -1.56 17.16 -22.72
N PRO A 5 -0.56 17.81 -23.35
CA PRO A 5 -0.82 18.81 -24.36
C PRO A 5 -1.64 18.23 -25.51
N VAL A 6 -2.55 19.01 -26.04
CA VAL A 6 -3.38 18.61 -27.19
C VAL A 6 -3.08 19.51 -28.40
N PRO A 7 -2.96 18.94 -29.59
CA PRO A 7 -2.68 19.73 -30.80
C PRO A 7 -3.87 20.60 -31.24
N SER A 8 -5.10 20.21 -30.88
CA SER A 8 -6.30 20.99 -31.13
C SER A 8 -7.39 20.72 -30.09
N PRO A 9 -8.28 21.68 -29.78
CA PRO A 9 -9.27 21.53 -28.69
C PRO A 9 -10.26 20.38 -28.87
N ASP A 10 -10.56 19.98 -30.11
CA ASP A 10 -11.46 18.86 -30.42
C ASP A 10 -10.89 17.50 -30.00
N LEU A 11 -9.57 17.39 -29.83
CA LEU A 11 -8.89 16.19 -29.34
C LEU A 11 -8.74 16.13 -27.82
N GLU A 12 -9.16 17.16 -27.09
CA GLU A 12 -8.99 17.25 -25.63
C GLU A 12 -9.56 16.01 -24.91
N ARG A 13 -10.82 15.65 -25.15
CA ARG A 13 -11.45 14.50 -24.49
C ARG A 13 -10.88 13.15 -24.94
N HIS A 14 -10.33 13.09 -26.14
CA HIS A 14 -9.72 11.89 -26.67
C HIS A 14 -8.35 11.63 -26.06
N ILE A 15 -7.50 12.65 -25.99
CA ILE A 15 -6.12 12.53 -25.45
C ILE A 15 -6.12 12.50 -23.93
N ASN A 16 -6.92 13.38 -23.31
CA ASN A 16 -7.01 13.51 -21.85
C ASN A 16 -8.21 12.77 -21.25
N TRP A 17 -8.62 11.67 -21.85
CA TRP A 17 -9.80 10.89 -21.47
C TRP A 17 -9.88 10.53 -19.98
N ARG A 18 -8.73 10.32 -19.30
CA ARG A 18 -8.67 10.02 -17.87
C ARG A 18 -9.18 11.14 -16.97
N LEU A 19 -9.30 12.35 -17.49
CA LEU A 19 -9.74 13.51 -16.73
C LEU A 19 -11.27 13.70 -16.74
N TYR A 20 -12.00 12.92 -17.55
CA TYR A 20 -13.43 13.08 -17.78
C TYR A 20 -14.24 11.86 -17.32
N LYS A 21 -15.38 12.13 -16.64
CA LYS A 21 -16.23 11.09 -16.03
C LYS A 21 -16.97 10.19 -17.02
N ASP A 22 -17.15 10.64 -18.25
CA ASP A 22 -17.77 9.86 -19.31
C ASP A 22 -16.85 8.75 -19.82
N SER A 23 -15.54 8.94 -19.74
CA SER A 23 -14.53 8.03 -20.27
C SER A 23 -13.68 7.33 -19.19
N SER A 24 -13.64 7.86 -17.95
CA SER A 24 -12.89 7.30 -16.84
C SER A 24 -13.55 7.58 -15.51
N LYS A 25 -13.25 6.75 -14.50
CA LYS A 25 -13.60 7.03 -13.09
C LYS A 25 -12.39 7.51 -12.29
N GLY A 26 -11.34 7.97 -12.99
CA GLY A 26 -10.18 8.60 -12.41
C GLY A 26 -9.32 7.66 -11.56
N LEU A 27 -8.80 8.16 -10.45
CA LEU A 27 -7.86 7.45 -9.58
C LEU A 27 -8.31 6.04 -9.17
N MET A 28 -9.62 5.83 -9.00
CA MET A 28 -10.12 4.53 -8.55
C MET A 28 -10.00 3.44 -9.61
N THR A 29 -10.27 3.76 -10.87
CA THR A 29 -10.23 2.79 -11.97
C THR A 29 -8.87 2.69 -12.65
N GLU A 30 -8.13 3.82 -12.69
CA GLU A 30 -6.88 3.90 -13.43
C GLU A 30 -5.65 3.58 -12.55
N LEU A 31 -5.79 3.63 -11.24
CA LEU A 31 -4.71 3.41 -10.29
C LEU A 31 -5.10 2.43 -9.17
N ALA A 32 -6.11 2.77 -8.37
CA ALA A 32 -6.48 1.98 -7.20
C ALA A 32 -6.80 0.51 -7.50
N CYS A 33 -7.29 0.20 -8.69
CA CYS A 33 -7.58 -1.16 -9.09
C CYS A 33 -6.38 -2.10 -8.92
N HIS A 34 -5.16 -1.61 -9.13
CA HIS A 34 -3.94 -2.39 -8.96
C HIS A 34 -3.66 -2.70 -7.48
N GLN A 35 -3.73 -1.70 -6.60
CA GLN A 35 -3.50 -1.86 -5.16
C GLN A 35 -4.61 -2.67 -4.48
N VAL A 36 -5.86 -2.42 -4.88
CA VAL A 36 -7.00 -3.22 -4.39
C VAL A 36 -6.86 -4.67 -4.83
N GLN A 37 -6.37 -4.93 -6.03
CA GLN A 37 -6.07 -6.29 -6.50
C GLN A 37 -5.01 -6.97 -5.63
N ILE A 38 -3.91 -6.28 -5.32
CA ILE A 38 -2.86 -6.81 -4.42
C ILE A 38 -3.46 -7.15 -3.06
N GLY A 39 -4.29 -6.25 -2.50
CA GLY A 39 -4.94 -6.49 -1.23
C GLY A 39 -5.89 -7.68 -1.25
N THR A 40 -6.73 -7.81 -2.29
CA THR A 40 -7.64 -8.96 -2.43
C THR A 40 -6.89 -10.26 -2.66
N TRP A 41 -5.77 -10.21 -3.38
CA TRP A 41 -4.91 -11.36 -3.59
C TRP A 41 -4.24 -11.81 -2.27
N ALA A 42 -3.70 -10.90 -1.50
CA ALA A 42 -3.11 -11.21 -0.19
C ALA A 42 -4.14 -11.80 0.79
N MET A 43 -5.38 -11.32 0.73
CA MET A 43 -6.47 -11.78 1.60
C MET A 43 -7.19 -13.03 1.09
N HIS A 44 -6.95 -13.46 -0.16
CA HIS A 44 -7.72 -14.50 -0.84
C HIS A 44 -9.24 -14.29 -0.73
N ASN A 45 -9.68 -13.03 -0.66
CA ASN A 45 -11.07 -12.66 -0.46
C ASN A 45 -11.36 -11.29 -1.07
N ILE A 46 -12.66 -10.98 -1.22
CA ILE A 46 -13.14 -9.69 -1.73
C ILE A 46 -13.73 -8.90 -0.56
N PRO A 47 -13.43 -7.59 -0.44
CA PRO A 47 -14.04 -6.77 0.59
C PRO A 47 -15.54 -6.65 0.39
N ASN A 48 -16.29 -6.67 1.50
CA ASN A 48 -17.75 -6.60 1.47
C ASN A 48 -18.30 -5.20 1.74
N LYS A 49 -17.45 -4.28 2.23
CA LYS A 49 -17.79 -2.88 2.49
C LYS A 49 -16.69 -1.97 2.02
N VAL A 50 -17.08 -0.78 1.57
CA VAL A 50 -16.14 0.29 1.25
C VAL A 50 -16.71 1.62 1.76
N MET A 51 -15.83 2.44 2.29
CA MET A 51 -16.07 3.85 2.61
C MET A 51 -14.99 4.68 1.94
N GLY A 52 -15.34 5.85 1.44
CA GLY A 52 -14.33 6.67 0.81
C GLY A 52 -14.77 8.11 0.58
N HIS A 53 -13.79 8.94 0.32
CA HIS A 53 -13.94 10.33 -0.04
C HIS A 53 -12.98 10.66 -1.18
N GLY A 54 -13.40 11.52 -2.08
CA GLY A 54 -12.56 12.05 -3.13
C GLY A 54 -12.93 13.50 -3.46
N ALA A 55 -11.97 14.26 -3.94
CA ALA A 55 -12.18 15.65 -4.28
C ALA A 55 -11.24 16.12 -5.39
N ILE A 56 -11.55 17.27 -5.98
CA ILE A 56 -10.65 18.06 -6.83
C ILE A 56 -10.20 19.25 -6.02
N THR A 57 -9.02 19.17 -5.42
CA THR A 57 -8.52 20.19 -4.51
C THR A 57 -7.42 21.05 -5.09
N TYR A 58 -6.54 20.46 -5.85
CA TYR A 58 -5.35 21.13 -6.38
C TYR A 58 -5.51 21.56 -7.85
N TRP A 59 -5.87 20.64 -8.74
CA TRP A 59 -5.91 20.92 -10.17
C TRP A 59 -7.17 21.67 -10.57
N LYS A 60 -7.02 22.89 -11.08
CA LYS A 60 -8.12 23.78 -11.56
C LYS A 60 -8.11 23.87 -13.09
N ASP A 61 -7.98 22.75 -13.75
CA ASP A 61 -7.74 22.62 -15.18
C ASP A 61 -8.96 22.10 -15.98
N GLY A 62 -10.14 22.12 -15.35
CA GLY A 62 -11.37 21.66 -15.98
C GLY A 62 -11.58 20.13 -15.94
N ARG A 63 -10.77 19.40 -15.18
CA ARG A 63 -11.00 17.97 -14.96
C ARG A 63 -12.29 17.71 -14.19
N GLU A 64 -12.88 16.57 -14.44
CA GLU A 64 -14.09 16.09 -13.76
C GLU A 64 -13.76 14.97 -12.77
N THR A 65 -12.63 14.27 -12.95
CA THR A 65 -12.17 13.21 -12.06
C THR A 65 -11.36 13.76 -10.89
N TYR A 66 -11.43 13.07 -9.74
CA TYR A 66 -10.77 13.51 -8.53
C TYR A 66 -9.23 13.50 -8.65
N ASP A 67 -8.58 14.44 -7.98
CA ASP A 67 -7.11 14.51 -7.86
C ASP A 67 -6.58 13.96 -6.54
N ASN A 68 -7.47 13.67 -5.62
CA ASN A 68 -7.18 12.91 -4.40
C ASN A 68 -8.36 12.01 -4.04
N VAL A 69 -8.05 10.85 -3.47
CA VAL A 69 -9.03 9.85 -3.04
C VAL A 69 -8.48 9.14 -1.82
N SER A 70 -9.34 8.90 -0.83
CA SER A 70 -9.07 8.05 0.32
C SER A 70 -10.21 7.06 0.49
N CYS A 71 -9.89 5.77 0.59
CA CYS A 71 -10.86 4.69 0.73
C CYS A 71 -10.43 3.68 1.78
N ILE A 72 -11.42 3.14 2.51
CA ILE A 72 -11.27 2.03 3.43
C ILE A 72 -12.15 0.89 2.95
N TYR A 73 -11.54 -0.22 2.60
CA TYR A 73 -12.21 -1.48 2.27
C TYR A 73 -12.19 -2.40 3.48
N ILE A 74 -13.31 -3.05 3.76
CA ILE A 74 -13.46 -3.93 4.93
C ILE A 74 -13.81 -5.33 4.43
N PHE A 75 -13.05 -6.32 4.89
CA PHE A 75 -13.26 -7.73 4.62
C PHE A 75 -14.14 -8.38 5.71
N ASP A 76 -14.76 -9.52 5.42
CA ASP A 76 -15.65 -10.23 6.36
C ASP A 76 -14.98 -10.59 7.69
N ASN A 77 -13.67 -10.85 7.67
CA ASN A 77 -12.88 -11.16 8.86
C ASN A 77 -12.46 -9.90 9.66
N GLY A 78 -12.94 -8.71 9.27
CA GLY A 78 -12.61 -7.45 9.93
C GLY A 78 -11.27 -6.81 9.51
N VAL A 79 -10.51 -7.45 8.66
CA VAL A 79 -9.30 -6.85 8.09
C VAL A 79 -9.68 -5.65 7.21
N LYS A 80 -8.84 -4.65 7.20
CA LYS A 80 -9.03 -3.41 6.44
C LYS A 80 -7.91 -3.23 5.44
N LEU A 81 -8.28 -2.75 4.24
CA LEU A 81 -7.34 -2.20 3.28
C LEU A 81 -7.61 -0.71 3.18
N ASN A 82 -6.60 0.09 3.51
CA ASN A 82 -6.63 1.54 3.35
C ASN A 82 -5.95 1.88 2.02
N PHE A 83 -6.65 2.62 1.19
CA PHE A 83 -6.10 3.16 -0.05
C PHE A 83 -6.13 4.67 0.01
N GLU A 84 -5.00 5.29 -0.24
CA GLU A 84 -4.89 6.73 -0.36
C GLU A 84 -4.09 7.09 -1.60
N SER A 85 -4.57 8.07 -2.35
CA SER A 85 -3.88 8.56 -3.54
C SER A 85 -4.06 10.05 -3.72
N ILE A 86 -2.96 10.72 -4.03
CA ILE A 86 -2.91 12.13 -4.38
C ILE A 86 -1.96 12.31 -5.57
N ILE A 87 -2.44 12.92 -6.66
CA ILE A 87 -1.64 13.11 -7.88
C ILE A 87 -0.98 14.48 -7.99
N SER A 88 -1.15 15.32 -6.98
CA SER A 88 -0.49 16.63 -6.88
C SER A 88 0.88 16.59 -6.18
N ASN A 89 1.20 15.49 -5.54
CA ASN A 89 2.46 15.26 -4.83
C ASN A 89 3.01 13.86 -5.16
N LYS A 90 4.31 13.74 -5.27
CA LYS A 90 4.99 12.49 -5.64
C LYS A 90 6.02 12.02 -4.59
N PHE A 91 5.98 12.59 -3.39
CA PHE A 91 7.02 12.33 -2.38
C PHE A 91 7.12 10.86 -2.00
N TYR A 92 6.00 10.21 -1.70
CA TYR A 92 5.98 8.78 -1.36
C TYR A 92 6.11 7.86 -2.58
N GLY A 93 5.74 8.36 -3.77
CA GLY A 93 5.66 7.51 -4.95
C GLY A 93 4.54 6.48 -4.82
N LEU A 94 4.88 5.21 -4.96
CA LEU A 94 3.99 4.07 -4.78
C LEU A 94 4.50 3.26 -3.59
N GLU A 95 3.61 2.95 -2.64
CA GLU A 95 3.92 2.12 -1.49
C GLU A 95 2.75 1.18 -1.19
N GLU A 96 3.03 -0.09 -0.99
CA GLU A 96 2.10 -1.08 -0.46
C GLU A 96 2.71 -1.73 0.77
N GLN A 97 1.94 -1.73 1.86
CA GLN A 97 2.33 -2.34 3.12
C GLN A 97 1.26 -3.35 3.57
N ILE A 98 1.72 -4.51 4.01
CA ILE A 98 0.86 -5.53 4.62
C ILE A 98 1.31 -5.70 6.07
N LEU A 99 0.44 -5.27 6.99
CA LEU A 99 0.68 -5.34 8.44
C LEU A 99 -0.05 -6.53 9.03
N GLY A 100 0.69 -7.47 9.55
CA GLY A 100 0.18 -8.66 10.25
C GLY A 100 0.66 -8.73 11.70
N ASN A 101 0.09 -9.65 12.45
CA ASN A 101 0.48 -9.88 13.85
C ASN A 101 1.86 -10.55 14.01
N LEU A 102 2.42 -11.11 12.96
CA LEU A 102 3.74 -11.74 12.95
C LEU A 102 4.81 -10.91 12.26
N GLY A 103 4.39 -9.84 11.57
CA GLY A 103 5.32 -8.98 10.86
C GLY A 103 4.67 -8.07 9.84
N THR A 104 5.49 -7.27 9.20
CA THR A 104 5.10 -6.28 8.19
C THR A 104 5.88 -6.51 6.91
N MET A 105 5.21 -6.44 5.77
CA MET A 105 5.83 -6.43 4.44
C MET A 105 5.72 -5.04 3.81
N GLU A 106 6.82 -4.57 3.23
CA GLU A 106 6.87 -3.39 2.35
C GLU A 106 7.15 -3.87 0.93
N LEU A 107 6.12 -3.94 0.09
CA LEU A 107 6.21 -4.63 -1.20
C LEU A 107 7.12 -3.88 -2.18
N GLU A 108 7.01 -2.56 -2.28
CA GLU A 108 7.86 -1.76 -3.17
C GLU A 108 9.35 -1.80 -2.77
N LYS A 109 9.63 -1.92 -1.49
CA LYS A 109 11.00 -2.06 -1.00
C LYS A 109 11.49 -3.51 -1.07
N GLY A 110 10.58 -4.47 -1.24
CA GLY A 110 10.90 -5.90 -1.23
C GLY A 110 11.42 -6.37 0.12
N LYS A 111 10.87 -5.83 1.21
CA LYS A 111 11.33 -6.08 2.58
C LYS A 111 10.22 -6.62 3.45
N TYR A 112 10.60 -7.37 4.46
CA TYR A 112 9.70 -7.72 5.55
C TYR A 112 10.41 -7.65 6.91
N TYR A 113 9.61 -7.42 7.94
CA TYR A 113 10.04 -7.27 9.31
C TYR A 113 9.22 -8.22 10.18
N PHE A 114 9.86 -8.95 11.06
CA PHE A 114 9.13 -9.75 12.04
C PHE A 114 8.69 -8.88 13.22
N GLU A 115 7.45 -9.10 13.68
CA GLU A 115 7.06 -8.64 15.00
C GLU A 115 7.74 -9.52 16.06
N THR A 116 8.38 -8.90 17.03
CA THR A 116 8.92 -9.62 18.16
C THR A 116 7.82 -9.84 19.19
N VAL A 117 7.53 -11.11 19.47
CA VAL A 117 6.55 -11.49 20.48
C VAL A 117 7.14 -11.33 21.89
N GLU A 118 8.46 -11.29 22.02
CA GLU A 118 9.13 -11.06 23.28
C GLU A 118 9.29 -9.56 23.56
N PRO A 119 9.08 -9.11 24.80
CA PRO A 119 9.37 -7.74 25.17
C PRO A 119 10.83 -7.44 24.85
N ALA A 120 11.09 -6.24 24.34
CA ALA A 120 12.44 -5.80 24.04
C ALA A 120 13.36 -6.06 25.25
N SER A 121 14.59 -6.47 24.98
CA SER A 121 15.56 -6.80 26.04
C SER A 121 15.71 -5.69 27.09
N GLY A 122 15.59 -4.43 26.66
CA GLY A 122 15.60 -3.27 27.56
C GLY A 122 14.40 -3.21 28.50
N PHE A 123 13.22 -3.68 28.10
CA PHE A 123 12.04 -3.73 28.96
C PHE A 123 12.18 -4.81 30.03
N LEU A 124 12.69 -5.98 29.67
CA LEU A 124 12.98 -7.04 30.64
C LEU A 124 14.08 -6.62 31.63
N GLN A 125 15.08 -5.90 31.12
CA GLN A 125 16.13 -5.35 31.99
C GLN A 125 15.57 -4.30 32.93
N LEU A 126 14.71 -3.40 32.46
CA LEU A 126 14.04 -2.40 33.26
C LEU A 126 13.16 -3.03 34.36
N ILE A 127 12.38 -4.07 34.02
CA ILE A 127 11.60 -4.81 35.02
C ILE A 127 12.52 -5.41 36.08
N ASN A 128 13.59 -6.06 35.64
CA ASN A 128 14.56 -6.66 36.53
C ASN A 128 15.25 -5.62 37.42
N ASP A 129 15.56 -4.45 36.88
CA ASP A 129 16.17 -3.34 37.62
C ASP A 129 15.20 -2.75 38.66
N VAL A 130 13.90 -2.68 38.35
CA VAL A 130 12.85 -2.29 39.31
C VAL A 130 12.64 -3.34 40.39
N GLU A 131 12.58 -4.62 40.02
CA GLU A 131 12.46 -5.73 40.96
C GLU A 131 13.67 -5.81 41.92
N ASN A 132 14.85 -5.49 41.41
CA ASN A 132 16.08 -5.40 42.22
C ASN A 132 16.24 -4.08 42.97
N ARG A 133 15.23 -3.20 42.95
CA ARG A 133 15.22 -1.90 43.63
C ARG A 133 16.34 -0.94 43.20
N ILE A 134 16.84 -1.09 42.00
CA ILE A 134 17.78 -0.14 41.38
C ILE A 134 17.07 1.20 41.10
N PHE A 135 15.76 1.15 40.83
CA PHE A 135 14.88 2.32 40.73
C PHE A 135 13.72 2.18 41.73
N ASP A 136 13.41 3.25 42.46
CA ASP A 136 12.27 3.31 43.37
C ASP A 136 10.91 3.29 42.68
N SER A 137 10.89 3.58 41.38
CA SER A 137 9.71 3.52 40.53
C SER A 137 10.14 3.42 39.07
N LEU A 138 9.28 2.85 38.21
CA LEU A 138 9.48 2.93 36.77
C LEU A 138 9.63 4.40 36.36
N PRO A 139 10.72 4.78 35.71
CA PRO A 139 10.86 6.16 35.23
C PRO A 139 9.74 6.44 34.28
N PHE A 140 8.85 7.35 34.66
CA PHE A 140 7.72 7.82 33.85
C PHE A 140 8.17 8.72 32.67
N ALA A 141 9.40 8.59 32.25
CA ALA A 141 9.96 9.35 31.16
C ALA A 141 9.83 8.56 29.86
N GLY A 142 8.66 8.42 29.39
CA GLY A 142 8.41 7.84 28.12
C GLY A 142 6.94 7.46 28.02
N THR A 143 6.39 7.71 26.90
CA THR A 143 5.10 7.17 26.55
C THR A 143 5.12 5.68 26.77
N SER A 144 4.17 5.16 27.51
CA SER A 144 4.01 3.72 27.81
C SER A 144 3.89 2.83 26.57
N TRP A 145 3.99 3.44 25.43
CA TRP A 145 3.99 2.87 24.09
C TRP A 145 4.94 3.63 23.18
N ALA A 146 5.97 4.25 23.76
CA ALA A 146 7.15 4.53 22.97
C ALA A 146 7.53 3.19 22.35
N PRO A 147 7.53 3.11 21.04
CA PRO A 147 7.69 1.86 20.37
C PRO A 147 9.15 1.45 20.45
N GLU A 148 9.52 0.88 21.57
CA GLU A 148 10.64 -0.05 21.58
C GLU A 148 10.40 -1.14 20.53
N THR A 149 9.15 -1.43 20.23
CA THR A 149 8.71 -2.17 19.05
C THR A 149 9.17 -1.55 17.74
N ALA A 150 9.32 -0.24 17.61
CA ALA A 150 9.85 0.35 16.38
C ALA A 150 11.35 0.13 16.19
N ASN A 151 12.08 -0.12 17.26
CA ASN A 151 13.52 -0.38 17.24
C ASN A 151 13.88 -1.85 17.42
N SER A 152 12.92 -2.69 17.79
CA SER A 152 13.10 -4.13 17.82
C SER A 152 12.95 -4.74 16.43
N ASN A 153 13.52 -4.09 15.42
CA ASN A 153 13.73 -4.70 14.12
C ASN A 153 14.59 -5.93 14.31
N ALA A 154 13.97 -7.03 14.74
CA ALA A 154 14.61 -8.34 14.88
C ALA A 154 15.04 -8.91 13.51
N GLY A 155 15.37 -8.04 12.60
CA GLY A 155 15.89 -8.32 11.28
C GLY A 155 14.99 -7.75 10.19
N GLU A 156 15.61 -6.97 9.34
CA GLU A 156 15.11 -6.60 8.03
C GLU A 156 15.50 -7.73 7.07
N TYR A 157 14.51 -8.30 6.41
CA TYR A 157 14.74 -9.38 5.45
C TYR A 157 14.33 -8.91 4.06
N ILE A 158 15.08 -9.34 3.05
CA ILE A 158 14.77 -9.08 1.65
C ILE A 158 13.83 -10.18 1.16
N LEU A 159 12.70 -9.83 0.56
CA LEU A 159 11.71 -10.77 0.01
C LEU A 159 12.23 -11.57 -1.21
N GLY A 160 13.44 -11.27 -1.66
CA GLY A 160 14.09 -11.91 -2.80
C GLY A 160 14.63 -10.88 -3.78
N GLU A 161 15.36 -11.35 -4.77
CA GLU A 161 15.80 -10.48 -5.86
C GLU A 161 14.63 -10.14 -6.77
N ARG A 162 14.51 -8.85 -7.14
CA ARG A 162 13.55 -8.45 -8.17
C ARG A 162 13.89 -9.20 -9.48
N PRO A 163 12.88 -9.77 -10.18
CA PRO A 163 13.13 -10.34 -11.49
C PRO A 163 13.83 -9.34 -12.41
N LYS A 164 14.81 -9.80 -13.17
CA LYS A 164 15.54 -8.94 -14.14
C LYS A 164 14.65 -8.51 -15.32
N SER A 165 13.58 -9.26 -15.58
CA SER A 165 12.57 -8.93 -16.59
C SER A 165 11.43 -8.12 -15.96
N ASP A 166 10.80 -7.26 -16.73
CA ASP A 166 9.60 -6.59 -16.30
C ASP A 166 8.40 -7.56 -16.19
N GLY A 167 7.41 -7.21 -15.37
CA GLY A 167 6.24 -8.07 -15.19
C GLY A 167 5.44 -8.28 -16.50
N THR A 168 5.52 -7.38 -17.45
CA THR A 168 4.85 -7.45 -18.75
C THR A 168 5.39 -8.61 -19.57
N SER A 169 6.73 -8.76 -19.66
CA SER A 169 7.36 -9.87 -20.36
C SER A 169 6.96 -11.22 -19.76
N LEU A 170 7.02 -11.33 -18.43
CA LEU A 170 6.61 -12.55 -17.71
C LEU A 170 5.13 -12.89 -17.91
N MET A 171 4.26 -11.89 -17.90
CA MET A 171 2.84 -12.07 -18.18
C MET A 171 2.61 -12.55 -19.61
N MET A 172 3.28 -11.98 -20.59
CA MET A 172 3.16 -12.38 -22.00
C MET A 172 3.68 -13.79 -22.23
N ASP A 173 4.79 -14.18 -21.63
CA ASP A 173 5.32 -15.53 -21.70
C ASP A 173 4.34 -16.54 -21.09
N SER A 174 3.77 -16.24 -19.92
CA SER A 174 2.75 -17.07 -19.27
C SER A 174 1.48 -17.19 -20.12
N PHE A 175 1.05 -16.09 -20.75
CA PHE A 175 -0.10 -16.09 -21.66
C PHE A 175 0.15 -16.98 -22.89
N VAL A 176 1.29 -16.81 -23.54
CA VAL A 176 1.66 -17.62 -24.72
C VAL A 176 1.76 -19.11 -24.35
N GLU A 177 2.37 -19.45 -23.22
CA GLU A 177 2.43 -20.81 -22.72
C GLU A 177 1.02 -21.39 -22.49
N ALA A 178 0.14 -20.61 -21.85
CA ALA A 178 -1.24 -21.01 -21.60
C ALA A 178 -2.01 -21.31 -22.90
N VAL A 179 -1.81 -20.48 -23.93
CA VAL A 179 -2.42 -20.69 -25.27
C VAL A 179 -1.87 -21.96 -25.91
N ILE A 180 -0.53 -22.18 -25.94
CA ILE A 180 0.11 -23.34 -26.55
C ILE A 180 -0.30 -24.63 -25.85
N THR A 181 -0.39 -24.61 -24.51
CA THR A 181 -0.67 -25.80 -23.69
C THR A 181 -2.17 -26.00 -23.43
N ASN A 182 -3.02 -25.08 -23.88
CA ASN A 182 -4.47 -25.05 -23.61
C ASN A 182 -4.77 -25.18 -22.12
N ARG A 183 -4.04 -24.43 -21.29
CA ARG A 183 -4.23 -24.36 -19.83
C ARG A 183 -4.55 -22.93 -19.40
N GLN A 184 -5.19 -22.80 -18.24
CA GLN A 184 -5.38 -21.49 -17.61
C GLN A 184 -4.02 -20.91 -17.23
N PRO A 185 -3.78 -19.61 -17.45
CA PRO A 185 -2.60 -18.93 -16.90
C PRO A 185 -2.59 -19.04 -15.38
N LYS A 186 -1.41 -19.10 -14.83
CA LYS A 186 -1.22 -19.12 -13.36
C LYS A 186 -1.38 -17.73 -12.78
#